data_58c8455deffbd0c5d1804d273a73bea2
#
_entry.id   58c8455deffbd0c5d1804d273a73bea2
#
_cell.length_a   1.000
_cell.length_b   1.000
_cell.length_c   1.000
_cell.angle_alpha   90.00
_cell.angle_beta   90.00
_cell.angle_gamma   90.00
#
_symmetry.space_group_name_H-M   'P 1'
#
loop_
_entity.id
_entity.type
_entity.pdbx_description
1 polymer ?
#
loop_
_entity_poly.entity_id
_entity_poly.type
_entity_poly.pdbx_seq_one_letter_code
_entity_poly.pdbx_strand_id
1 'polypeptide(L)'
;MIYCLIEHIDKRRVEQLIKHNDIDNDVKKQLKKYLKNYDPTHKGFKVEYETQGLMIGRKYAKGSLSLQNFKRKIRETLVYDTHTDIDIVNCHVVLLAQYCKKNGLLCEAVNDYVENRNMRLQEIINLFKTTRKVAKELFLIMMYGGVVNEYCCNNGFDIQTEMPKWVNVLEQEMNLLTERICNIETTIFNDVKKLRKKEYLNKKSSCLSYVLQVIEDDIIAKASSKLKQLGFCVDTLCFDGVLVHNEKIDSDILEELSSHCFETTGYKVEFSFKPMEKYFECVEEQYDFTDYDFEELDEYDQRYCDSLSGDTSEETFCKRKAYIEKFLCKVQQPEPLYVFQNGIHKTPQI
;
A
#
# COMPACT_ATOMS: atom_id res chain seq x y z
N MET A 1 -1.02 19.07 3.04
CA MET A 1 -2.39 18.56 3.31
C MET A 1 -2.22 17.17 3.91
N ILE A 2 -2.74 16.93 5.11
CA ILE A 2 -2.71 15.59 5.74
C ILE A 2 -3.84 14.78 5.10
N TYR A 3 -3.51 13.61 4.58
CA TYR A 3 -4.46 12.66 4.02
C TYR A 3 -4.66 11.54 5.04
N CYS A 4 -5.89 11.30 5.46
CA CYS A 4 -6.20 10.32 6.50
C CYS A 4 -7.03 9.17 5.93
N LEU A 5 -6.61 7.94 6.23
CA LEU A 5 -7.30 6.70 5.88
C LEU A 5 -7.53 5.85 7.13
N ILE A 6 -8.48 4.93 7.03
CA ILE A 6 -8.68 3.86 8.01
C ILE A 6 -8.27 2.55 7.35
N GLU A 7 -7.37 1.82 7.96
CA GLU A 7 -6.98 0.47 7.54
C GLU A 7 -7.87 -0.54 8.28
N HIS A 8 -8.86 -1.10 7.58
CA HIS A 8 -9.85 -2.04 8.15
C HIS A 8 -9.25 -3.44 8.28
N ILE A 9 -8.52 -3.67 9.35
CA ILE A 9 -7.86 -4.95 9.66
C ILE A 9 -8.43 -5.50 10.95
N ASP A 10 -8.66 -6.80 10.99
CA ASP A 10 -9.01 -7.47 12.25
C ASP A 10 -7.86 -7.31 13.26
N LYS A 11 -8.15 -6.59 14.34
CA LYS A 11 -7.24 -6.36 15.47
C LYS A 11 -6.63 -7.68 15.99
N ARG A 12 -7.43 -8.74 16.03
CA ARG A 12 -7.00 -10.07 16.48
C ARG A 12 -5.88 -10.66 15.62
N ARG A 13 -5.92 -10.46 14.30
CA ARG A 13 -4.82 -10.89 13.42
C ARG A 13 -3.50 -10.22 13.79
N VAL A 14 -3.53 -8.92 14.11
CA VAL A 14 -2.35 -8.19 14.57
C VAL A 14 -1.83 -8.78 15.88
N GLU A 15 -2.71 -9.07 16.83
CA GLU A 15 -2.37 -9.67 18.13
C GLU A 15 -1.79 -11.08 17.98
N GLN A 16 -2.35 -11.89 17.07
CA GLN A 16 -1.85 -13.23 16.76
C GLN A 16 -0.45 -13.18 16.14
N LEU A 17 -0.20 -12.27 15.20
CA LEU A 17 1.14 -12.08 14.64
C LEU A 17 2.16 -11.64 15.70
N ILE A 18 1.75 -10.82 16.68
CA ILE A 18 2.63 -10.46 17.82
C ILE A 18 3.02 -11.69 18.63
N LYS A 19 2.13 -12.66 18.80
CA LYS A 19 2.37 -13.91 19.54
C LYS A 19 3.12 -14.97 18.71
N HIS A 20 3.11 -14.86 17.37
CA HIS A 20 3.66 -15.89 16.47
C HIS A 20 5.19 -16.07 16.65
N ASN A 21 5.63 -17.34 16.76
CA ASN A 21 7.03 -17.65 17.08
C ASN A 21 8.01 -17.27 15.97
N ASP A 22 7.63 -17.41 14.71
CA ASP A 22 8.51 -17.18 13.56
C ASP A 22 8.62 -15.71 13.15
N ILE A 23 8.02 -14.80 13.91
CA ILE A 23 8.11 -13.36 13.66
C ILE A 23 9.19 -12.73 14.52
N ASP A 24 10.08 -11.98 13.86
CA ASP A 24 11.18 -11.26 14.50
C ASP A 24 10.68 -10.29 15.59
N ASN A 25 11.44 -10.17 16.67
CA ASN A 25 11.11 -9.28 17.78
C ASN A 25 10.95 -7.81 17.38
N ASP A 26 11.70 -7.33 16.39
CA ASP A 26 11.57 -5.94 15.91
C ASP A 26 10.27 -5.73 15.14
N VAL A 27 9.82 -6.73 14.36
CA VAL A 27 8.50 -6.72 13.72
C VAL A 27 7.40 -6.78 14.79
N LYS A 28 7.54 -7.61 15.83
CA LYS A 28 6.60 -7.64 16.96
C LYS A 28 6.48 -6.29 17.66
N LYS A 29 7.60 -5.58 17.85
CA LYS A 29 7.59 -4.21 18.40
C LYS A 29 6.83 -3.24 17.48
N GLN A 30 7.03 -3.35 16.16
CA GLN A 30 6.28 -2.53 15.18
C GLN A 30 4.78 -2.83 15.24
N LEU A 31 4.38 -4.11 15.26
CA LEU A 31 2.98 -4.51 15.38
C LEU A 31 2.34 -4.01 16.69
N LYS A 32 3.03 -4.12 17.83
CA LYS A 32 2.57 -3.58 19.12
C LYS A 32 2.38 -2.06 19.07
N LYS A 33 3.24 -1.34 18.35
CA LYS A 33 3.08 0.11 18.16
C LYS A 33 1.93 0.43 17.23
N TYR A 34 1.77 -0.35 16.15
CA TYR A 34 0.65 -0.24 15.22
C TYR A 34 -0.70 -0.44 15.91
N LEU A 35 -0.78 -1.44 16.80
CA LEU A 35 -1.97 -1.76 17.56
C LEU A 35 -2.52 -0.57 18.38
N LYS A 36 -1.66 0.39 18.79
CA LYS A 36 -2.08 1.59 19.50
C LYS A 36 -2.88 2.58 18.64
N ASN A 37 -2.84 2.43 17.32
CA ASN A 37 -3.58 3.27 16.38
C ASN A 37 -4.99 2.73 16.09
N TYR A 38 -5.39 1.63 16.75
CA TYR A 38 -6.71 1.05 16.57
C TYR A 38 -7.79 2.01 17.06
N ASP A 39 -8.76 2.26 16.20
CA ASP A 39 -9.93 3.07 16.50
C ASP A 39 -11.17 2.15 16.55
N PRO A 40 -11.73 1.92 17.76
CA PRO A 40 -12.92 1.07 17.92
C PRO A 40 -14.13 1.60 17.16
N THR A 41 -14.26 2.92 17.05
CA THR A 41 -15.39 3.57 16.37
C THR A 41 -15.44 3.22 14.89
N HIS A 42 -14.26 3.18 14.24
CA HIS A 42 -14.13 2.85 12.83
C HIS A 42 -13.76 1.38 12.59
N LYS A 43 -13.60 0.58 13.66
CA LYS A 43 -13.16 -0.84 13.59
C LYS A 43 -11.90 -1.03 12.73
N GLY A 44 -10.94 -0.11 12.82
CA GLY A 44 -9.74 -0.10 11.98
C GLY A 44 -8.62 0.73 12.59
N PHE A 45 -7.53 0.85 11.84
CA PHE A 45 -6.33 1.56 12.25
C PHE A 45 -6.25 2.90 11.53
N LYS A 46 -6.32 4.00 12.28
CA LYS A 46 -6.23 5.35 11.72
C LYS A 46 -4.80 5.63 11.27
N VAL A 47 -4.62 6.00 10.00
CA VAL A 47 -3.33 6.32 9.40
C VAL A 47 -3.39 7.70 8.74
N GLU A 48 -2.46 8.56 9.12
CA GLU A 48 -2.23 9.84 8.48
C GLU A 48 -1.06 9.72 7.50
N TYR A 49 -1.21 10.31 6.31
CA TYR A 49 -0.18 10.32 5.28
C TYR A 49 0.30 11.75 5.02
N GLU A 50 1.60 11.89 4.85
CA GLU A 50 2.24 13.16 4.51
C GLU A 50 3.35 12.94 3.46
N THR A 51 3.68 13.99 2.72
CA THR A 51 4.86 13.99 1.87
C THR A 51 6.11 14.19 2.72
N GLN A 52 7.24 13.63 2.28
CA GLN A 52 8.53 13.72 2.95
C GLN A 52 9.57 14.41 2.05
N GLY A 53 10.70 14.77 2.63
CA GLY A 53 11.82 15.38 1.90
C GLY A 53 11.47 16.75 1.33
N LEU A 54 11.22 16.83 0.03
CA LEU A 54 10.85 18.10 -0.64
C LEU A 54 9.37 18.48 -0.45
N MET A 55 8.62 17.75 0.33
CA MET A 55 7.17 17.95 0.54
C MET A 55 6.35 17.83 -0.76
N ILE A 56 6.86 17.08 -1.73
CA ILE A 56 6.21 16.72 -3.00
C ILE A 56 6.34 15.22 -3.28
N GLY A 57 5.52 14.69 -4.18
CA GLY A 57 5.53 13.30 -4.59
C GLY A 57 4.87 12.37 -3.58
N ARG A 58 5.44 11.20 -3.40
CA ARG A 58 4.86 10.09 -2.62
C ARG A 58 4.42 10.48 -1.22
N LYS A 59 3.28 9.96 -0.84
CA LYS A 59 2.77 10.06 0.52
C LYS A 59 3.24 8.87 1.36
N TYR A 60 3.76 9.17 2.53
CA TYR A 60 4.24 8.20 3.51
C TYR A 60 3.39 8.27 4.76
N ALA A 61 3.17 7.11 5.38
CA ALA A 61 2.47 7.06 6.66
C ALA A 61 3.25 7.87 7.72
N LYS A 62 2.58 8.82 8.34
CA LYS A 62 3.13 9.67 9.39
C LYS A 62 3.36 8.86 10.66
N GLY A 63 4.54 9.04 11.26
CA GLY A 63 4.89 8.29 12.48
C GLY A 63 5.21 6.81 12.25
N SER A 64 5.36 6.38 11.01
CA SER A 64 5.96 5.12 10.56
C SER A 64 5.17 3.83 10.78
N LEU A 65 3.84 3.84 10.94
CA LEU A 65 3.11 2.59 11.15
C LEU A 65 1.80 2.56 10.37
N SER A 66 1.86 1.88 9.25
CA SER A 66 0.71 1.47 8.43
C SER A 66 1.07 0.19 7.68
N LEU A 67 0.12 -0.40 6.99
CA LEU A 67 0.37 -1.50 6.04
C LEU A 67 1.44 -1.15 5.01
N GLN A 68 1.56 0.12 4.60
CA GLN A 68 2.59 0.60 3.69
C GLN A 68 4.01 0.29 4.17
N ASN A 69 4.26 0.36 5.49
CA ASN A 69 5.60 0.24 6.08
C ASN A 69 5.96 -1.20 6.44
N PHE A 70 4.99 -2.10 6.56
CA PHE A 70 5.28 -3.50 6.89
C PHE A 70 5.91 -4.23 5.71
N LYS A 71 6.84 -5.16 6.04
CA LYS A 71 7.36 -6.10 5.05
C LYS A 71 6.19 -6.85 4.40
N ARG A 72 6.34 -7.17 3.10
CA ARG A 72 5.32 -7.82 2.30
C ARG A 72 4.64 -8.99 3.00
N LYS A 73 5.41 -9.92 3.60
CA LYS A 73 4.87 -11.09 4.29
C LYS A 73 3.91 -10.74 5.43
N ILE A 74 4.23 -9.70 6.20
CA ILE A 74 3.37 -9.24 7.31
C ILE A 74 2.13 -8.57 6.75
N ARG A 75 2.30 -7.61 5.83
CA ARG A 75 1.20 -6.90 5.20
C ARG A 75 0.20 -7.85 4.55
N GLU A 76 0.69 -8.76 3.69
CA GLU A 76 -0.18 -9.69 3.00
C GLU A 76 -0.90 -10.65 3.95
N THR A 77 -0.24 -11.16 4.99
CA THR A 77 -0.92 -11.99 6.01
C THR A 77 -2.06 -11.26 6.71
N LEU A 78 -1.92 -9.95 6.92
CA LEU A 78 -2.98 -9.16 7.57
C LEU A 78 -4.20 -8.96 6.67
N VAL A 79 -4.03 -8.96 5.35
CA VAL A 79 -5.07 -8.47 4.41
C VAL A 79 -5.42 -9.41 3.25
N TYR A 80 -4.77 -10.59 3.11
CA TYR A 80 -4.84 -11.46 1.92
C TYR A 80 -6.26 -11.86 1.47
N ASP A 81 -7.21 -11.92 2.39
CA ASP A 81 -8.60 -12.35 2.18
C ASP A 81 -9.62 -11.22 2.31
N THR A 82 -9.19 -10.04 2.75
CA THR A 82 -10.04 -8.90 3.02
C THR A 82 -9.77 -7.69 2.14
N HIS A 83 -8.68 -7.71 1.37
CA HIS A 83 -8.31 -6.59 0.52
C HIS A 83 -7.94 -7.05 -0.89
N THR A 84 -8.03 -6.12 -1.82
CA THR A 84 -7.50 -6.25 -3.18
C THR A 84 -6.32 -5.29 -3.33
N ASP A 85 -5.15 -5.80 -3.77
CA ASP A 85 -3.95 -4.99 -4.07
C ASP A 85 -3.99 -4.60 -5.55
N ILE A 86 -4.11 -3.31 -5.83
CA ILE A 86 -4.14 -2.72 -7.18
C ILE A 86 -2.86 -1.92 -7.37
N ASP A 87 -2.10 -2.21 -8.43
CA ASP A 87 -0.76 -1.67 -8.66
C ASP A 87 -0.62 -1.20 -10.13
N ILE A 88 0.13 -0.14 -10.37
CA ILE A 88 0.42 0.33 -11.73
C ILE A 88 1.49 -0.57 -12.36
N VAL A 89 1.19 -1.10 -13.53
CA VAL A 89 2.12 -1.96 -14.28
C VAL A 89 3.33 -1.17 -14.72
N ASN A 90 4.54 -1.56 -14.26
CA ASN A 90 5.81 -0.97 -14.66
C ASN A 90 5.88 0.56 -14.51
N CYS A 91 5.33 1.09 -13.42
CA CYS A 91 4.98 2.48 -13.21
C CYS A 91 6.05 3.48 -13.69
N HIS A 92 7.21 3.57 -13.02
CA HIS A 92 8.18 4.64 -13.27
C HIS A 92 8.77 4.63 -14.68
N VAL A 93 8.97 3.46 -15.30
CA VAL A 93 9.51 3.38 -16.67
C VAL A 93 8.48 3.86 -17.68
N VAL A 94 7.22 3.46 -17.51
CA VAL A 94 6.09 3.90 -18.35
C VAL A 94 5.88 5.41 -18.22
N LEU A 95 5.97 5.94 -17.01
CA LEU A 95 5.87 7.38 -16.77
C LEU A 95 7.03 8.15 -17.36
N LEU A 96 8.26 7.62 -17.26
CA LEU A 96 9.44 8.23 -17.86
C LEU A 96 9.32 8.33 -19.40
N ALA A 97 8.93 7.25 -20.07
CA ALA A 97 8.74 7.23 -21.51
C ALA A 97 7.72 8.33 -21.96
N GLN A 98 6.61 8.44 -21.26
CA GLN A 98 5.59 9.44 -21.53
C GLN A 98 6.03 10.86 -21.19
N TYR A 99 6.74 11.05 -20.07
CA TYR A 99 7.35 12.32 -19.71
C TYR A 99 8.31 12.80 -20.81
N CYS A 100 9.19 11.91 -21.28
CA CYS A 100 10.11 12.22 -22.39
C CYS A 100 9.36 12.65 -23.63
N LYS A 101 8.33 11.89 -24.04
CA LYS A 101 7.50 12.23 -25.20
C LYS A 101 6.84 13.62 -25.05
N LYS A 102 6.28 13.93 -23.88
CA LYS A 102 5.63 15.24 -23.61
C LYS A 102 6.61 16.41 -23.70
N ASN A 103 7.87 16.18 -23.36
CA ASN A 103 8.93 17.20 -23.35
C ASN A 103 9.86 17.16 -24.57
N GLY A 104 9.52 16.40 -25.63
CA GLY A 104 10.30 16.30 -26.85
C GLY A 104 11.69 15.67 -26.66
N LEU A 105 11.85 14.82 -25.67
CA LEU A 105 13.09 14.07 -25.42
C LEU A 105 13.05 12.73 -26.15
N LEU A 106 14.11 12.41 -26.86
CA LEU A 106 14.31 11.07 -27.45
C LEU A 106 14.64 10.08 -26.34
N CYS A 107 13.92 8.93 -26.31
CA CYS A 107 14.06 7.88 -25.31
C CYS A 107 13.76 6.50 -25.94
N GLU A 108 14.51 6.16 -26.99
CA GLU A 108 14.28 4.95 -27.79
C GLU A 108 14.56 3.67 -27.00
N ALA A 109 15.62 3.62 -26.21
CA ALA A 109 15.94 2.46 -25.39
C ALA A 109 14.96 2.27 -24.23
N VAL A 110 14.46 3.36 -23.63
CA VAL A 110 13.39 3.31 -22.63
C VAL A 110 12.09 2.78 -23.25
N ASN A 111 11.73 3.26 -24.44
CA ASN A 111 10.54 2.78 -25.17
C ASN A 111 10.69 1.29 -25.53
N ASP A 112 11.84 0.88 -26.06
CA ASP A 112 12.12 -0.54 -26.35
C ASP A 112 11.95 -1.41 -25.09
N TYR A 113 12.45 -0.94 -23.95
CA TYR A 113 12.24 -1.68 -22.70
C TYR A 113 10.77 -1.73 -22.27
N VAL A 114 10.02 -0.65 -22.42
CA VAL A 114 8.58 -0.66 -22.08
C VAL A 114 7.82 -1.66 -22.96
N GLU A 115 8.07 -1.64 -24.26
CA GLU A 115 7.39 -2.50 -25.25
C GLU A 115 7.81 -3.96 -25.14
N ASN A 116 9.11 -4.23 -24.94
CA ASN A 116 9.72 -5.55 -24.97
C ASN A 116 10.13 -6.07 -23.59
N ARG A 117 9.57 -5.53 -22.50
CA ARG A 117 9.99 -5.79 -21.13
C ARG A 117 10.16 -7.26 -20.78
N ASN A 118 9.21 -8.10 -21.16
CA ASN A 118 9.26 -9.53 -20.81
C ASN A 118 10.43 -10.22 -21.52
N MET A 119 10.68 -9.88 -22.78
CA MET A 119 11.81 -10.38 -23.55
C MET A 119 13.14 -9.91 -22.94
N ARG A 120 13.28 -8.62 -22.63
CA ARG A 120 14.50 -8.05 -22.04
C ARG A 120 14.81 -8.65 -20.67
N LEU A 121 13.78 -8.85 -19.83
CA LEU A 121 13.96 -9.55 -18.55
C LEU A 121 14.39 -11.00 -18.76
N GLN A 122 13.83 -11.72 -19.75
CA GLN A 122 14.18 -13.10 -20.02
C GLN A 122 15.62 -13.24 -20.52
N GLU A 123 16.11 -12.29 -21.31
CA GLU A 123 17.52 -12.25 -21.73
C GLU A 123 18.46 -12.18 -20.50
N ILE A 124 18.17 -11.30 -19.53
CA ILE A 124 18.97 -11.18 -18.30
C ILE A 124 18.85 -12.42 -17.41
N ILE A 125 17.64 -13.00 -17.30
CA ILE A 125 17.41 -14.24 -16.55
C ILE A 125 18.27 -15.37 -17.13
N ASN A 126 18.29 -15.51 -18.46
CA ASN A 126 19.04 -16.56 -19.15
C ASN A 126 20.57 -16.33 -19.04
N LEU A 127 21.01 -15.06 -19.17
CA LEU A 127 22.41 -14.68 -19.09
C LEU A 127 23.03 -15.04 -17.74
N PHE A 128 22.36 -14.66 -16.66
CA PHE A 128 22.86 -14.84 -15.29
C PHE A 128 22.25 -16.06 -14.56
N LYS A 129 21.40 -16.84 -15.23
CA LYS A 129 20.66 -17.97 -14.62
C LYS A 129 19.97 -17.56 -13.30
N THR A 130 19.32 -16.42 -13.31
CA THR A 130 18.78 -15.77 -12.13
C THR A 130 17.25 -15.72 -12.15
N THR A 131 16.65 -15.09 -11.14
CA THR A 131 15.21 -14.92 -11.03
C THR A 131 14.73 -13.64 -11.72
N ARG A 132 13.43 -13.60 -12.07
CA ARG A 132 12.79 -12.40 -12.62
C ARG A 132 12.93 -11.19 -11.67
N LYS A 133 12.94 -11.42 -10.36
CA LYS A 133 13.11 -10.35 -9.36
C LYS A 133 14.48 -9.71 -9.52
N VAL A 134 15.54 -10.50 -9.55
CA VAL A 134 16.91 -10.02 -9.70
C VAL A 134 17.11 -9.34 -11.05
N ALA A 135 16.57 -9.90 -12.15
CA ALA A 135 16.62 -9.25 -13.46
C ALA A 135 15.96 -7.86 -13.48
N LYS A 136 14.86 -7.67 -12.76
CA LYS A 136 14.22 -6.34 -12.60
C LYS A 136 15.10 -5.32 -11.87
N GLU A 137 15.93 -5.76 -10.94
CA GLU A 137 16.82 -4.88 -10.16
C GLU A 137 17.83 -4.18 -11.07
N LEU A 138 18.31 -4.83 -12.14
CA LEU A 138 19.20 -4.20 -13.12
C LEU A 138 18.60 -2.94 -13.74
N PHE A 139 17.34 -3.01 -14.16
CA PHE A 139 16.64 -1.86 -14.77
C PHE A 139 16.43 -0.73 -13.76
N LEU A 140 16.08 -1.07 -12.53
CA LEU A 140 15.92 -0.06 -11.47
C LEU A 140 17.24 0.63 -11.15
N ILE A 141 18.34 -0.13 -11.12
CA ILE A 141 19.69 0.41 -10.90
C ILE A 141 20.05 1.39 -12.02
N MET A 142 19.94 0.98 -13.29
CA MET A 142 20.22 1.84 -14.43
C MET A 142 19.32 3.07 -14.49
N MET A 143 18.03 2.90 -14.22
CA MET A 143 17.06 4.00 -14.23
C MET A 143 17.41 5.10 -13.22
N TYR A 144 18.00 4.74 -12.09
CA TYR A 144 18.40 5.70 -11.06
C TYR A 144 19.91 5.93 -10.99
N GLY A 145 20.61 5.74 -12.11
CA GLY A 145 22.00 6.14 -12.31
C GLY A 145 23.02 5.29 -11.56
N GLY A 146 22.64 4.06 -11.19
CA GLY A 146 23.59 3.03 -10.79
C GLY A 146 24.23 2.39 -12.02
N VAL A 147 25.33 1.69 -11.82
CA VAL A 147 26.12 1.07 -12.89
C VAL A 147 25.92 -0.45 -12.93
N VAL A 148 26.01 -1.01 -14.13
CA VAL A 148 25.87 -2.47 -14.35
C VAL A 148 26.84 -3.28 -13.50
N ASN A 149 28.09 -2.80 -13.33
CA ASN A 149 29.09 -3.48 -12.51
C ASN A 149 28.66 -3.59 -11.04
N GLU A 150 28.01 -2.56 -10.49
CA GLU A 150 27.46 -2.61 -9.14
C GLU A 150 26.36 -3.67 -9.00
N TYR A 151 25.48 -3.78 -10.00
CA TYR A 151 24.50 -4.85 -10.06
C TYR A 151 25.14 -6.23 -10.05
N CYS A 152 26.18 -6.44 -10.87
CA CYS A 152 26.90 -7.72 -10.92
C CYS A 152 27.54 -8.04 -9.56
N CYS A 153 28.25 -7.08 -8.96
CA CYS A 153 28.88 -7.26 -7.64
C CYS A 153 27.84 -7.61 -6.56
N ASN A 154 26.72 -6.89 -6.49
CA ASN A 154 25.69 -7.08 -5.48
C ASN A 154 24.99 -8.44 -5.57
N ASN A 155 24.97 -9.04 -6.77
CA ASN A 155 24.33 -10.33 -7.02
C ASN A 155 25.33 -11.49 -7.18
N GLY A 156 26.64 -11.23 -6.99
CA GLY A 156 27.69 -12.24 -7.14
C GLY A 156 27.92 -12.72 -8.58
N PHE A 157 27.58 -11.89 -9.57
CA PHE A 157 27.82 -12.19 -10.97
C PHE A 157 29.22 -11.74 -11.41
N ASP A 158 29.76 -12.41 -12.44
CA ASP A 158 31.04 -12.01 -13.05
C ASP A 158 30.87 -10.67 -13.76
N ILE A 159 31.65 -9.68 -13.34
CA ILE A 159 31.68 -8.33 -13.94
C ILE A 159 32.24 -8.31 -15.38
N GLN A 160 32.94 -9.38 -15.79
CA GLN A 160 33.44 -9.53 -17.15
C GLN A 160 32.40 -10.14 -18.10
N THR A 161 31.22 -10.51 -17.59
CA THR A 161 30.13 -11.04 -18.43
C THR A 161 29.72 -9.99 -19.46
N GLU A 162 29.81 -10.35 -20.73
CA GLU A 162 29.38 -9.47 -21.81
C GLU A 162 27.88 -9.24 -21.77
N MET A 163 27.49 -7.98 -21.50
CA MET A 163 26.10 -7.60 -21.47
C MET A 163 25.49 -7.47 -22.86
N PRO A 164 24.21 -7.79 -23.04
CA PRO A 164 23.49 -7.50 -24.28
C PRO A 164 23.65 -6.03 -24.69
N LYS A 165 23.86 -5.74 -25.97
CA LYS A 165 24.12 -4.37 -26.48
C LYS A 165 23.08 -3.36 -26.02
N TRP A 166 21.80 -3.75 -25.94
CA TRP A 166 20.72 -2.85 -25.49
C TRP A 166 20.88 -2.38 -24.03
N VAL A 167 21.56 -3.14 -23.17
CA VAL A 167 21.83 -2.73 -21.78
C VAL A 167 22.74 -1.49 -21.77
N ASN A 168 23.83 -1.52 -22.55
CA ASN A 168 24.76 -0.40 -22.65
C ASN A 168 24.07 0.84 -23.26
N VAL A 169 23.21 0.63 -24.27
CA VAL A 169 22.46 1.71 -24.92
C VAL A 169 21.48 2.34 -23.94
N LEU A 170 20.76 1.52 -23.16
CA LEU A 170 19.82 2.01 -22.13
C LEU A 170 20.56 2.78 -21.03
N GLU A 171 21.69 2.28 -20.53
CA GLU A 171 22.49 2.95 -19.50
C GLU A 171 22.95 4.35 -19.99
N GLN A 172 23.45 4.45 -21.21
CA GLN A 172 23.87 5.72 -21.82
C GLN A 172 22.67 6.66 -21.99
N GLU A 173 21.56 6.17 -22.51
CA GLU A 173 20.33 6.97 -22.68
C GLU A 173 19.82 7.48 -21.34
N MET A 174 19.78 6.64 -20.30
CA MET A 174 19.32 7.04 -18.96
C MET A 174 20.20 8.14 -18.35
N ASN A 175 21.51 8.10 -18.54
CA ASN A 175 22.42 9.15 -18.09
C ASN A 175 22.11 10.50 -18.78
N LEU A 176 21.92 10.49 -20.10
CA LEU A 176 21.55 11.68 -20.87
C LEU A 176 20.17 12.22 -20.51
N LEU A 177 19.17 11.34 -20.38
CA LEU A 177 17.81 11.72 -20.02
C LEU A 177 17.77 12.34 -18.64
N THR A 178 18.44 11.72 -17.66
CA THR A 178 18.50 12.24 -16.29
C THR A 178 19.06 13.67 -16.25
N GLU A 179 20.10 13.94 -17.04
CA GLU A 179 20.68 15.29 -17.14
C GLU A 179 19.71 16.29 -17.78
N ARG A 180 19.08 15.91 -18.91
CA ARG A 180 18.09 16.77 -19.60
C ARG A 180 16.88 17.06 -18.74
N ILE A 181 16.37 16.06 -18.01
CA ILE A 181 15.24 16.22 -17.07
C ILE A 181 15.61 17.19 -15.93
N CYS A 182 16.83 17.09 -15.38
CA CYS A 182 17.29 18.05 -14.39
C CYS A 182 17.38 19.50 -14.92
N ASN A 183 17.64 19.67 -16.21
CA ASN A 183 17.67 20.98 -16.85
C ASN A 183 16.28 21.53 -17.15
N ILE A 184 15.28 20.68 -17.36
CA ILE A 184 13.87 21.06 -17.49
C ILE A 184 13.30 21.36 -16.09
N GLU A 185 13.48 20.47 -15.14
CA GLU A 185 12.93 20.51 -13.78
C GLU A 185 13.87 21.25 -12.80
N THR A 186 14.31 22.45 -13.19
CA THR A 186 15.32 23.22 -12.44
C THR A 186 14.90 23.49 -11.00
N THR A 187 13.64 23.73 -10.73
CA THR A 187 13.10 23.97 -9.38
C THR A 187 13.31 22.75 -8.51
N ILE A 188 12.84 21.57 -8.93
CA ILE A 188 13.00 20.31 -8.21
C ILE A 188 14.49 20.00 -8.04
N PHE A 189 15.29 20.17 -9.08
CA PHE A 189 16.73 19.89 -9.00
C PHE A 189 17.46 20.80 -8.00
N ASN A 190 17.13 22.10 -7.96
CA ASN A 190 17.72 23.03 -6.99
C ASN A 190 17.31 22.69 -5.56
N ASP A 191 16.07 22.27 -5.34
CA ASP A 191 15.59 21.87 -4.02
C ASP A 191 16.22 20.53 -3.58
N VAL A 192 16.41 19.57 -4.50
CA VAL A 192 17.21 18.36 -4.25
C VAL A 192 18.64 18.69 -3.83
N LYS A 193 19.29 19.66 -4.49
CA LYS A 193 20.65 20.09 -4.10
C LYS A 193 20.70 20.67 -2.69
N LYS A 194 19.68 21.43 -2.29
CA LYS A 194 19.58 21.99 -0.92
C LYS A 194 19.32 20.88 0.12
N LEU A 195 18.45 19.91 -0.21
CA LEU A 195 18.11 18.81 0.67
C LEU A 195 19.28 17.83 0.85
N ARG A 196 19.94 17.45 -0.26
CA ARG A 196 21.03 16.47 -0.31
C ARG A 196 22.39 17.13 -0.38
N LYS A 197 22.86 17.65 0.75
CA LYS A 197 24.11 18.41 0.85
C LYS A 197 25.38 17.57 0.65
N LYS A 198 25.35 16.26 0.94
CA LYS A 198 26.51 15.37 0.83
C LYS A 198 26.87 15.14 -0.64
N GLU A 199 28.14 15.24 -0.99
CA GLU A 199 28.65 15.19 -2.37
C GLU A 199 28.50 13.81 -3.02
N TYR A 200 28.62 12.74 -2.24
CA TYR A 200 28.52 11.36 -2.74
C TYR A 200 27.08 10.94 -3.13
N LEU A 201 26.08 11.77 -2.82
CA LEU A 201 24.69 11.46 -3.17
C LEU A 201 24.41 11.86 -4.63
N ASN A 202 23.88 10.91 -5.42
CA ASN A 202 23.47 11.18 -6.79
C ASN A 202 22.25 12.10 -6.84
N LYS A 203 22.52 13.41 -6.98
CA LYS A 203 21.48 14.45 -6.98
C LYS A 203 20.62 14.43 -8.23
N LYS A 204 21.21 14.06 -9.38
CA LYS A 204 20.49 13.97 -10.67
C LYS A 204 19.44 12.84 -10.60
N SER A 205 19.85 11.66 -10.16
CA SER A 205 18.93 10.52 -9.99
C SER A 205 17.84 10.79 -8.96
N SER A 206 18.18 11.54 -7.90
CA SER A 206 17.17 11.98 -6.93
C SER A 206 16.16 12.95 -7.54
N CYS A 207 16.59 13.85 -8.41
CA CYS A 207 15.70 14.75 -9.15
C CYS A 207 14.75 13.94 -10.03
N LEU A 208 15.26 13.01 -10.85
CA LEU A 208 14.44 12.12 -11.67
C LEU A 208 13.42 11.35 -10.82
N SER A 209 13.87 10.81 -9.68
CA SER A 209 12.98 10.09 -8.75
C SER A 209 11.83 10.96 -8.26
N TYR A 210 12.10 12.21 -7.85
CA TYR A 210 11.04 13.14 -7.43
C TYR A 210 10.09 13.50 -8.55
N VAL A 211 10.59 13.76 -9.75
CA VAL A 211 9.75 14.06 -10.93
C VAL A 211 8.75 12.92 -11.18
N LEU A 212 9.24 11.68 -11.20
CA LEU A 212 8.37 10.52 -11.41
C LEU A 212 7.41 10.28 -10.25
N GLN A 213 7.86 10.48 -9.00
CA GLN A 213 7.00 10.36 -7.82
C GLN A 213 5.89 11.41 -7.77
N VAL A 214 6.10 12.62 -8.28
CA VAL A 214 5.04 13.64 -8.39
C VAL A 214 3.95 13.19 -9.35
N ILE A 215 4.34 12.64 -10.51
CA ILE A 215 3.39 12.14 -11.49
C ILE A 215 2.66 10.89 -10.95
N GLU A 216 3.38 9.98 -10.32
CA GLU A 216 2.84 8.78 -9.69
C GLU A 216 1.81 9.15 -8.61
N ASP A 217 2.14 10.10 -7.71
CA ASP A 217 1.25 10.53 -6.63
C ASP A 217 -0.05 11.18 -7.16
N ASP A 218 0.03 11.96 -8.24
CA ASP A 218 -1.16 12.54 -8.87
C ASP A 218 -2.06 11.44 -9.46
N ILE A 219 -1.49 10.46 -10.16
CA ILE A 219 -2.23 9.32 -10.71
C ILE A 219 -2.91 8.52 -9.60
N ILE A 220 -2.19 8.18 -8.53
CA ILE A 220 -2.73 7.41 -7.40
C ILE A 220 -3.81 8.21 -6.66
N ALA A 221 -3.67 9.52 -6.53
CA ALA A 221 -4.69 10.38 -5.96
C ALA A 221 -5.99 10.37 -6.80
N LYS A 222 -5.87 10.45 -8.14
CA LYS A 222 -7.02 10.36 -9.06
C LYS A 222 -7.66 8.97 -9.02
N ALA A 223 -6.87 7.90 -9.07
CA ALA A 223 -7.36 6.53 -8.95
C ALA A 223 -8.09 6.30 -7.62
N SER A 224 -7.50 6.73 -6.49
CA SER A 224 -8.13 6.63 -5.17
C SER A 224 -9.43 7.42 -5.07
N SER A 225 -9.48 8.62 -5.67
CA SER A 225 -10.70 9.43 -5.73
C SER A 225 -11.80 8.73 -6.54
N LYS A 226 -11.43 8.16 -7.70
CA LYS A 226 -12.35 7.43 -8.56
C LYS A 226 -12.89 6.18 -7.89
N LEU A 227 -12.04 5.37 -7.24
CA LEU A 227 -12.48 4.21 -6.46
C LEU A 227 -13.49 4.59 -5.39
N LYS A 228 -13.24 5.68 -4.63
CA LYS A 228 -14.19 6.19 -3.64
C LYS A 228 -15.52 6.64 -4.25
N GLN A 229 -15.51 7.28 -5.43
CA GLN A 229 -16.74 7.67 -6.16
C GLN A 229 -17.54 6.44 -6.61
N LEU A 230 -16.86 5.34 -6.92
CA LEU A 230 -17.49 4.07 -7.27
C LEU A 230 -17.98 3.28 -6.04
N GLY A 231 -17.77 3.79 -4.83
CA GLY A 231 -18.20 3.18 -3.58
C GLY A 231 -17.15 2.28 -2.92
N PHE A 232 -15.95 2.16 -3.48
CA PHE A 232 -14.89 1.32 -2.92
C PHE A 232 -14.14 2.00 -1.77
N CYS A 233 -13.75 1.23 -0.77
CA CYS A 233 -13.00 1.71 0.39
C CYS A 233 -11.50 1.56 0.18
N VAL A 234 -10.80 2.67 -0.08
CA VAL A 234 -9.33 2.69 -0.19
C VAL A 234 -8.73 2.84 1.20
N ASP A 235 -8.07 1.81 1.69
CA ASP A 235 -7.51 1.72 3.03
C ASP A 235 -6.05 2.18 3.12
N THR A 236 -5.23 1.81 2.13
CA THR A 236 -3.78 2.06 2.20
C THR A 236 -3.25 2.56 0.87
N LEU A 237 -2.36 3.58 0.92
CA LEU A 237 -1.55 3.99 -0.22
C LEU A 237 -0.24 3.20 -0.22
N CYS A 238 0.04 2.49 -1.32
CA CYS A 238 1.24 1.66 -1.50
C CYS A 238 2.14 2.18 -2.62
N PHE A 239 2.48 3.48 -2.60
CA PHE A 239 3.29 4.18 -3.62
C PHE A 239 2.61 4.18 -4.98
N ASP A 240 2.94 3.24 -5.87
CA ASP A 240 2.37 3.03 -7.20
C ASP A 240 1.10 2.17 -7.19
N GLY A 241 0.52 1.91 -6.01
CA GLY A 241 -0.69 1.13 -5.84
C GLY A 241 -1.51 1.51 -4.62
N VAL A 242 -2.62 0.81 -4.45
CA VAL A 242 -3.56 0.97 -3.33
C VAL A 242 -4.08 -0.37 -2.85
N LEU A 243 -4.34 -0.48 -1.55
CA LEU A 243 -5.12 -1.58 -0.98
C LEU A 243 -6.57 -1.13 -0.82
N VAL A 244 -7.49 -1.90 -1.38
CA VAL A 244 -8.94 -1.65 -1.33
C VAL A 244 -9.59 -2.73 -0.49
N HIS A 245 -10.34 -2.31 0.53
CA HIS A 245 -10.97 -3.21 1.49
C HIS A 245 -12.27 -3.81 0.94
N ASN A 246 -12.42 -5.11 1.15
CA ASN A 246 -13.68 -5.88 1.12
C ASN A 246 -14.44 -5.95 -0.20
N GLU A 247 -13.83 -5.63 -1.35
CA GLU A 247 -14.60 -5.56 -2.58
C GLU A 247 -14.05 -6.50 -3.66
N LYS A 248 -14.94 -7.23 -4.31
CA LYS A 248 -14.60 -7.89 -5.57
C LYS A 248 -14.52 -6.82 -6.66
N ILE A 249 -13.30 -6.40 -6.93
CA ILE A 249 -13.01 -5.49 -8.03
C ILE A 249 -12.74 -6.36 -9.26
N ASP A 250 -13.46 -6.11 -10.33
CA ASP A 250 -13.26 -6.80 -11.61
C ASP A 250 -12.29 -6.05 -12.54
N SER A 251 -12.00 -6.65 -13.69
CA SER A 251 -11.11 -6.06 -14.69
C SER A 251 -11.66 -4.76 -15.28
N ASP A 252 -12.98 -4.62 -15.37
CA ASP A 252 -13.62 -3.46 -15.98
C ASP A 252 -13.36 -2.19 -15.15
N ILE A 253 -13.33 -2.33 -13.83
CA ILE A 253 -12.92 -1.25 -12.92
C ILE A 253 -11.48 -0.81 -13.17
N LEU A 254 -10.54 -1.74 -13.43
CA LEU A 254 -9.16 -1.39 -13.74
C LEU A 254 -9.04 -0.60 -15.05
N GLU A 255 -9.84 -0.95 -16.06
CA GLU A 255 -9.91 -0.22 -17.31
C GLU A 255 -10.52 1.17 -17.12
N GLU A 256 -11.58 1.28 -16.30
CA GLU A 256 -12.19 2.56 -15.94
C GLU A 256 -11.21 3.47 -15.18
N LEU A 257 -10.44 2.92 -14.23
CA LEU A 257 -9.37 3.65 -13.54
C LEU A 257 -8.31 4.14 -14.50
N SER A 258 -7.85 3.28 -15.42
CA SER A 258 -6.84 3.62 -16.43
C SER A 258 -7.32 4.77 -17.33
N SER A 259 -8.56 4.71 -17.79
CA SER A 259 -9.20 5.74 -18.61
C SER A 259 -9.35 7.06 -17.85
N HIS A 260 -9.88 7.00 -16.62
CA HIS A 260 -10.04 8.18 -15.77
C HIS A 260 -8.70 8.87 -15.44
N CYS A 261 -7.66 8.08 -15.14
CA CYS A 261 -6.34 8.64 -14.88
C CYS A 261 -5.76 9.30 -16.13
N PHE A 262 -5.93 8.70 -17.32
CA PHE A 262 -5.48 9.31 -18.56
C PHE A 262 -6.21 10.64 -18.84
N GLU A 263 -7.52 10.69 -18.69
CA GLU A 263 -8.32 11.90 -18.90
C GLU A 263 -7.93 13.03 -17.94
N THR A 264 -7.61 12.70 -16.69
CA THR A 264 -7.37 13.71 -15.65
C THR A 264 -5.92 14.13 -15.51
N THR A 265 -4.94 13.25 -15.86
CA THR A 265 -3.51 13.53 -15.72
C THR A 265 -2.78 13.62 -17.06
N GLY A 266 -3.38 13.08 -18.12
CA GLY A 266 -2.76 12.93 -19.43
C GLY A 266 -1.63 11.88 -19.46
N TYR A 267 -1.53 11.01 -18.45
CA TYR A 267 -0.62 9.85 -18.42
C TYR A 267 -1.40 8.56 -18.54
N LYS A 268 -1.06 7.77 -19.56
CA LYS A 268 -1.68 6.46 -19.79
C LYS A 268 -0.97 5.42 -18.92
N VAL A 269 -1.68 4.83 -17.99
CA VAL A 269 -1.18 3.74 -17.14
C VAL A 269 -2.13 2.54 -17.23
N GLU A 270 -1.61 1.37 -16.96
CA GLU A 270 -2.37 0.14 -16.80
C GLU A 270 -2.33 -0.27 -15.34
N PHE A 271 -3.50 -0.53 -14.75
CA PHE A 271 -3.60 -1.11 -13.43
C PHE A 271 -3.73 -2.63 -13.51
N SER A 272 -3.21 -3.33 -12.52
CA SER A 272 -3.33 -4.77 -12.40
C SER A 272 -3.53 -5.19 -10.96
N PHE A 273 -4.17 -6.36 -10.78
CA PHE A 273 -4.23 -7.00 -9.48
C PHE A 273 -2.88 -7.62 -9.14
N LYS A 274 -2.42 -7.36 -7.92
CA LYS A 274 -1.21 -7.97 -7.39
C LYS A 274 -1.61 -9.12 -6.47
N PRO A 275 -1.25 -10.37 -6.81
CA PRO A 275 -1.60 -11.53 -5.98
C PRO A 275 -1.00 -11.38 -4.58
N MET A 276 -1.81 -11.68 -3.57
CA MET A 276 -1.41 -11.71 -2.17
C MET A 276 -1.41 -13.15 -1.67
N GLU A 277 -0.50 -13.44 -0.73
CA GLU A 277 -0.32 -14.76 -0.12
C GLU A 277 -0.39 -14.66 1.40
N LYS A 278 -0.95 -15.68 2.02
CA LYS A 278 -0.90 -15.85 3.47
C LYS A 278 0.42 -16.53 3.85
N TYR A 279 1.27 -15.83 4.59
CA TYR A 279 2.59 -16.35 4.99
C TYR A 279 2.61 -16.91 6.41
N PHE A 280 1.72 -16.47 7.28
CA PHE A 280 1.63 -16.90 8.66
C PHE A 280 0.22 -17.38 8.97
N GLU A 281 0.11 -18.51 9.66
CA GLU A 281 -1.19 -18.99 10.12
C GLU A 281 -1.66 -18.13 11.30
N CYS A 282 -2.77 -17.44 11.08
CA CYS A 282 -3.55 -16.83 12.15
C CYS A 282 -4.67 -17.81 12.48
N VAL A 283 -4.58 -18.48 13.60
CA VAL A 283 -5.61 -19.43 14.03
C VAL A 283 -6.87 -18.61 14.35
N GLU A 284 -7.96 -18.87 13.65
CA GLU A 284 -9.27 -18.42 14.13
C GLU A 284 -9.52 -19.19 15.42
N GLU A 285 -9.27 -18.55 16.56
CA GLU A 285 -9.71 -19.13 17.84
C GLU A 285 -11.23 -19.29 17.71
N GLN A 286 -11.68 -20.55 17.68
CA GLN A 286 -13.08 -20.83 17.92
C GLN A 286 -13.41 -20.18 19.26
N TYR A 287 -14.32 -19.22 19.25
CA TYR A 287 -14.76 -18.57 20.46
C TYR A 287 -15.22 -19.61 21.46
N ASP A 288 -14.41 -19.88 22.46
CA ASP A 288 -14.90 -20.43 23.71
C ASP A 288 -15.56 -19.26 24.44
N PHE A 289 -16.88 -19.24 24.45
CA PHE A 289 -17.68 -18.19 25.08
C PHE A 289 -17.48 -18.10 26.62
N THR A 290 -16.54 -18.89 27.17
CA THR A 290 -16.23 -18.91 28.59
C THR A 290 -15.31 -17.75 29.04
N ASP A 291 -14.58 -17.09 28.12
CA ASP A 291 -13.65 -16.00 28.40
C ASP A 291 -14.18 -14.59 28.02
N TYR A 292 -15.50 -14.37 28.04
CA TYR A 292 -16.01 -13.01 28.00
C TYR A 292 -15.70 -12.34 29.33
N ASP A 293 -14.86 -11.32 29.31
CA ASP A 293 -14.71 -10.35 30.38
C ASP A 293 -16.06 -9.62 30.55
N PHE A 294 -16.82 -10.03 31.56
CA PHE A 294 -18.12 -9.44 31.92
C PHE A 294 -17.99 -7.99 32.46
N GLU A 295 -16.80 -7.42 32.45
CA GLU A 295 -16.51 -6.07 32.97
C GLU A 295 -17.18 -4.93 32.15
N GLU A 296 -17.69 -5.21 30.94
CA GLU A 296 -18.38 -4.21 30.09
C GLU A 296 -19.92 -4.33 30.09
N LEU A 297 -20.49 -5.23 30.86
CA LEU A 297 -21.93 -5.34 30.99
C LEU A 297 -22.45 -4.21 31.95
N ASP A 298 -23.52 -3.53 31.55
CA ASP A 298 -24.15 -2.60 32.46
C ASP A 298 -24.75 -3.32 33.73
N GLU A 299 -25.07 -2.57 34.77
CA GLU A 299 -25.56 -3.16 36.04
C GLU A 299 -26.83 -4.03 35.87
N TYR A 300 -27.61 -3.82 34.82
CA TYR A 300 -28.81 -4.58 34.53
C TYR A 300 -28.43 -5.93 33.86
N ASP A 301 -27.58 -5.90 32.91
CA ASP A 301 -27.07 -7.08 32.18
C ASP A 301 -26.30 -7.98 33.15
N GLN A 302 -25.49 -7.41 34.07
CA GLN A 302 -24.80 -8.16 35.11
C GLN A 302 -25.78 -8.87 36.07
N ARG A 303 -26.81 -8.19 36.54
CA ARG A 303 -27.82 -8.80 37.42
C ARG A 303 -28.60 -9.93 36.74
N TYR A 304 -28.87 -9.81 35.44
CA TYR A 304 -29.49 -10.89 34.66
C TYR A 304 -28.57 -12.10 34.55
N CYS A 305 -27.31 -11.90 34.23
CA CYS A 305 -26.31 -12.98 34.19
C CYS A 305 -26.15 -13.65 35.56
N ASP A 306 -26.09 -12.90 36.65
CA ASP A 306 -25.98 -13.44 38.00
C ASP A 306 -27.21 -14.24 38.42
N SER A 307 -28.43 -13.86 37.95
CA SER A 307 -29.65 -14.61 38.22
C SER A 307 -29.67 -16.01 37.55
N LEU A 308 -28.84 -16.19 36.52
CA LEU A 308 -28.69 -17.46 35.77
C LEU A 308 -27.48 -18.28 36.23
N SER A 309 -26.62 -17.76 37.07
CA SER A 309 -25.32 -18.36 37.44
C SER A 309 -25.41 -19.63 38.28
N GLY A 310 -26.53 -19.96 38.88
CA GLY A 310 -26.71 -21.16 39.68
C GLY A 310 -27.34 -22.36 39.00
N ASP A 311 -27.75 -22.26 37.74
CA ASP A 311 -28.51 -23.28 37.03
C ASP A 311 -27.75 -23.72 35.74
N THR A 312 -27.42 -25.00 35.70
CA THR A 312 -26.71 -25.63 34.56
C THR A 312 -27.65 -26.37 33.63
N SER A 313 -28.98 -26.17 33.70
CA SER A 313 -29.96 -26.82 32.83
C SER A 313 -29.81 -26.38 31.35
N GLU A 314 -30.20 -27.26 30.46
CA GLU A 314 -30.21 -27.00 29.00
C GLU A 314 -31.12 -25.79 28.67
N GLU A 315 -32.16 -25.58 29.43
CA GLU A 315 -33.07 -24.41 29.31
C GLU A 315 -32.38 -23.09 29.66
N THR A 316 -31.57 -23.07 30.70
CA THR A 316 -30.75 -21.91 31.09
C THR A 316 -29.65 -21.63 30.06
N PHE A 317 -29.04 -22.68 29.51
CA PHE A 317 -28.08 -22.53 28.43
C PHE A 317 -28.72 -21.90 27.17
N CYS A 318 -29.90 -22.36 26.77
CA CYS A 318 -30.64 -21.79 25.65
C CYS A 318 -31.05 -20.33 25.89
N LYS A 319 -31.46 -19.99 27.12
CA LYS A 319 -31.80 -18.58 27.51
C LYS A 319 -30.58 -17.68 27.46
N ARG A 320 -29.41 -18.14 27.95
CA ARG A 320 -28.15 -17.41 27.86
C ARG A 320 -27.73 -17.18 26.42
N LYS A 321 -27.80 -18.23 25.58
CA LYS A 321 -27.49 -18.13 24.17
C LYS A 321 -28.39 -17.12 23.45
N ALA A 322 -29.71 -17.18 23.67
CA ALA A 322 -30.66 -16.25 23.07
C ALA A 322 -30.44 -14.78 23.54
N TYR A 323 -30.03 -14.60 24.78
CA TYR A 323 -29.69 -13.26 25.32
C TYR A 323 -28.43 -12.70 24.68
N ILE A 324 -27.37 -13.50 24.54
CA ILE A 324 -26.12 -13.13 23.89
C ILE A 324 -26.36 -12.80 22.41
N GLU A 325 -27.13 -13.61 21.68
CA GLU A 325 -27.52 -13.34 20.31
C GLU A 325 -28.29 -12.02 20.16
N LYS A 326 -29.19 -11.72 21.09
CA LYS A 326 -29.92 -10.46 21.13
C LYS A 326 -29.03 -9.25 21.45
N PHE A 327 -28.03 -9.43 22.30
CA PHE A 327 -27.02 -8.43 22.59
C PHE A 327 -26.13 -8.15 21.37
N LEU A 328 -25.63 -9.20 20.71
CA LEU A 328 -24.84 -9.09 19.48
C LEU A 328 -25.62 -8.41 18.35
N CYS A 329 -26.94 -8.68 18.22
CA CYS A 329 -27.80 -7.97 17.28
C CYS A 329 -27.96 -6.47 17.62
N LYS A 330 -27.96 -6.07 18.89
CA LYS A 330 -27.98 -4.65 19.28
C LYS A 330 -26.66 -3.95 18.95
N VAL A 331 -25.52 -4.62 19.16
CA VAL A 331 -24.19 -4.09 18.89
C VAL A 331 -23.92 -4.01 17.37
N GLN A 332 -24.59 -4.84 16.57
CA GLN A 332 -24.44 -4.86 15.10
C GLN A 332 -25.40 -3.92 14.35
N GLN A 333 -26.37 -3.29 15.03
CA GLN A 333 -27.18 -2.27 14.37
C GLN A 333 -26.37 -0.99 14.24
N PRO A 334 -26.12 -0.48 13.02
CA PRO A 334 -25.51 0.83 12.85
C PRO A 334 -26.46 1.87 13.49
N GLU A 335 -25.89 2.78 14.27
CA GLU A 335 -26.64 3.95 14.71
C GLU A 335 -27.26 4.64 13.48
N PRO A 336 -28.51 5.13 13.56
CA PRO A 336 -29.17 5.78 12.43
C PRO A 336 -28.31 6.97 11.98
N LEU A 337 -27.91 6.96 10.72
CA LEU A 337 -27.25 8.06 10.04
C LEU A 337 -28.13 9.31 10.15
N TYR A 338 -27.75 10.26 11.00
CA TYR A 338 -28.36 11.58 11.03
C TYR A 338 -27.96 12.35 9.77
N VAL A 339 -28.89 12.43 8.82
CA VAL A 339 -28.74 13.30 7.64
C VAL A 339 -28.94 14.74 8.13
N PHE A 340 -27.85 15.51 8.14
CA PHE A 340 -27.92 16.96 8.34
C PHE A 340 -28.59 17.60 7.14
N GLN A 341 -29.87 17.97 7.27
CA GLN A 341 -30.52 18.96 6.43
C GLN A 341 -30.60 20.28 7.20
N ASN A 342 -29.96 21.31 6.66
CA ASN A 342 -30.18 22.74 6.97
C ASN A 342 -30.01 23.16 8.43
N GLY A 343 -28.79 23.08 8.99
CA GLY A 343 -28.32 24.07 9.97
C GLY A 343 -29.13 24.32 11.25
N ILE A 344 -30.04 23.44 11.66
CA ILE A 344 -30.85 23.62 12.87
C ILE A 344 -30.66 22.43 13.80
N HIS A 345 -29.97 22.66 14.92
CA HIS A 345 -29.88 21.72 16.02
C HIS A 345 -31.24 21.54 16.69
N LYS A 346 -31.79 20.33 16.64
CA LYS A 346 -32.80 19.89 17.61
C LYS A 346 -32.27 18.67 18.33
N THR A 347 -32.00 18.83 19.61
CA THR A 347 -31.75 17.74 20.56
C THR A 347 -33.06 16.96 20.76
N PRO A 348 -33.07 15.63 20.67
CA PRO A 348 -34.23 14.86 21.10
C PRO A 348 -34.31 14.91 22.62
N GLN A 349 -35.47 15.29 23.14
CA GLN A 349 -35.83 14.98 24.51
C GLN A 349 -36.27 13.51 24.62
N ILE A 350 -35.86 12.89 25.71
CA ILE A 350 -36.01 11.50 26.14
C ILE A 350 -37.43 10.97 25.93
#